data_69deb596e83631f1e2f5395bd5352352
#
_entry.id   69deb596e83631f1e2f5395bd5352352
#
_cell.length_a   1.000
_cell.length_b   1.000
_cell.length_c   1.000
_cell.angle_alpha   90.00
_cell.angle_beta   90.00
_cell.angle_gamma   90.00
#
_symmetry.space_group_name_H-M   'P 1'
#
loop_
_entity.id
_entity.type
_entity.pdbx_description
1 polymer ?
#
loop_
_entity_poly.entity_id
_entity_poly.type
_entity_poly.pdbx_seq_one_letter_code
_entity_poly.pdbx_strand_id
1 'polypeptide(L)'
;MYMKYMNQTIFHLAFPVTDIAQTKTFYVDGLGCIAGRETHHALILDLYGHQLVAHITKEPLSPQRGIYPRHFGLIFTVESDWESLLAKAQQRQLLFREEPKYRFVGSPLEHCTFFLEDPFYNLMEFKYYRHAEAIFGNKQYASIGDSR
;
A
#
# COMPACT_ATOMS: atom_id res chain seq x y z
N MET A 1 21.79 18.06 -1.14
CA MET A 1 20.74 19.09 -1.03
C MET A 1 19.37 18.50 -1.24
N TYR A 2 19.12 18.03 -2.42
CA TYR A 2 17.86 17.40 -2.78
C TYR A 2 17.53 16.21 -1.88
N MET A 3 18.49 15.31 -1.68
CA MET A 3 18.31 14.12 -0.84
C MET A 3 17.98 14.47 0.61
N LYS A 4 18.50 15.60 1.10
CA LYS A 4 18.24 16.05 2.47
C LYS A 4 16.77 16.33 2.70
N TYR A 5 16.10 16.95 1.71
CA TYR A 5 14.68 17.28 1.86
C TYR A 5 13.80 16.05 1.74
N MET A 6 14.19 15.06 0.93
CA MET A 6 13.43 13.83 0.78
C MET A 6 13.27 13.08 2.09
N ASN A 7 14.33 13.09 2.94
CA ASN A 7 14.29 12.39 4.23
C ASN A 7 13.45 13.10 5.28
N GLN A 8 13.02 14.34 4.99
CA GLN A 8 12.23 15.14 5.92
C GLN A 8 10.77 15.25 5.51
N THR A 9 10.40 14.63 4.40
CA THR A 9 9.04 14.70 3.87
C THR A 9 8.34 13.39 4.14
N ILE A 10 7.16 13.48 4.74
CA ILE A 10 6.33 12.32 5.06
C ILE A 10 5.07 12.41 4.23
N PHE A 11 4.75 11.32 3.53
CA PHE A 11 3.52 11.22 2.75
C PHE A 11 2.34 11.09 3.70
N HIS A 12 1.24 11.75 3.35
CA HIS A 12 -0.01 11.74 4.10
C HIS A 12 -1.15 11.31 3.19
N LEU A 13 -1.98 10.38 3.65
CA LEU A 13 -3.17 9.94 2.95
C LEU A 13 -4.31 9.74 3.93
N ALA A 14 -5.48 10.32 3.62
CA ALA A 14 -6.71 10.08 4.38
C ALA A 14 -7.61 9.14 3.58
N PHE A 15 -8.29 8.21 4.27
CA PHE A 15 -9.15 7.25 3.61
C PHE A 15 -10.35 6.89 4.49
N PRO A 16 -11.46 6.45 3.88
CA PRO A 16 -12.69 6.18 4.63
C PRO A 16 -12.70 4.81 5.27
N VAL A 17 -13.23 4.73 6.48
CA VAL A 17 -13.52 3.48 7.19
C VAL A 17 -14.87 3.63 7.85
N THR A 18 -15.42 2.54 8.40
CA THR A 18 -16.68 2.60 9.13
C THR A 18 -16.55 2.14 10.58
N ASP A 19 -15.38 1.65 11.00
CA ASP A 19 -15.19 1.11 12.34
C ASP A 19 -13.73 1.20 12.76
N ILE A 20 -13.46 1.83 13.89
CA ILE A 20 -12.09 2.02 14.38
C ILE A 20 -11.47 0.71 14.86
N ALA A 21 -12.25 -0.13 15.54
CA ALA A 21 -11.72 -1.41 16.05
C ALA A 21 -11.29 -2.32 14.91
N GLN A 22 -12.10 -2.44 13.86
CA GLN A 22 -11.75 -3.21 12.68
C GLN A 22 -10.56 -2.60 11.93
N THR A 23 -10.46 -1.28 11.93
CA THR A 23 -9.31 -0.58 11.34
C THR A 23 -8.03 -1.00 12.06
N LYS A 24 -8.04 -1.03 13.38
CA LYS A 24 -6.88 -1.46 14.16
C LYS A 24 -6.53 -2.91 13.89
N THR A 25 -7.52 -3.78 13.82
CA THR A 25 -7.29 -5.20 13.53
C THR A 25 -6.56 -5.39 12.22
N PHE A 26 -6.97 -4.67 11.18
CA PHE A 26 -6.34 -4.81 9.87
C PHE A 26 -4.99 -4.08 9.81
N TYR A 27 -4.96 -2.81 10.18
CA TYR A 27 -3.77 -1.97 9.96
C TYR A 27 -2.70 -2.15 11.02
N VAL A 28 -3.08 -2.29 12.28
CA VAL A 28 -2.11 -2.44 13.38
C VAL A 28 -1.72 -3.91 13.55
N ASP A 29 -2.70 -4.76 13.83
CA ASP A 29 -2.41 -6.18 14.08
C ASP A 29 -2.03 -6.89 12.77
N GLY A 30 -2.67 -6.55 11.68
CA GLY A 30 -2.44 -7.16 10.39
C GLY A 30 -1.20 -6.65 9.68
N LEU A 31 -1.17 -5.36 9.33
CA LEU A 31 -0.07 -4.78 8.56
C LEU A 31 1.12 -4.37 9.40
N GLY A 32 0.96 -4.21 10.71
CA GLY A 32 2.04 -3.78 11.57
C GLY A 32 2.21 -2.27 11.64
N CYS A 33 1.19 -1.50 11.26
CA CYS A 33 1.20 -0.05 11.48
C CYS A 33 1.30 0.26 12.96
N ILE A 34 1.90 1.39 13.28
CA ILE A 34 1.92 1.89 14.65
C ILE A 34 0.76 2.87 14.81
N ALA A 35 -0.11 2.62 15.80
CA ALA A 35 -1.26 3.48 16.06
C ALA A 35 -0.80 4.78 16.71
N GLY A 36 -1.34 5.89 16.20
CA GLY A 36 -1.13 7.22 16.77
C GLY A 36 -2.38 7.71 17.51
N ARG A 37 -2.66 9.02 17.40
CA ARG A 37 -3.82 9.61 18.07
C ARG A 37 -5.12 9.05 17.50
N GLU A 38 -6.08 8.91 18.39
CA GLU A 38 -7.37 8.33 18.07
C GLU A 38 -8.49 9.22 18.63
N THR A 39 -9.56 9.36 17.85
CA THR A 39 -10.80 9.98 18.31
C THR A 39 -11.96 9.01 18.02
N HIS A 40 -13.18 9.41 18.31
CA HIS A 40 -14.34 8.61 17.91
C HIS A 40 -14.52 8.51 16.39
N HIS A 41 -13.87 9.40 15.64
CA HIS A 41 -14.09 9.55 14.21
C HIS A 41 -12.84 9.30 13.36
N ALA A 42 -11.68 9.16 13.97
CA ALA A 42 -10.45 9.04 13.20
C ALA A 42 -9.34 8.33 13.97
N LEU A 43 -8.42 7.73 13.23
CA LEU A 43 -7.25 7.07 13.76
C LEU A 43 -6.05 7.40 12.88
N ILE A 44 -4.99 7.91 13.50
CA ILE A 44 -3.72 8.12 12.82
C ILE A 44 -2.92 6.83 12.85
N LEU A 45 -2.33 6.49 11.72
CA LEU A 45 -1.53 5.28 11.57
C LEU A 45 -0.18 5.64 10.97
N ASP A 46 0.87 5.02 11.48
CA ASP A 46 2.21 5.11 10.92
C ASP A 46 2.47 3.83 10.10
N LEU A 47 2.55 3.98 8.78
CA LEU A 47 2.86 2.88 7.88
C LEU A 47 4.27 3.12 7.33
N TYR A 48 5.26 2.44 7.91
CA TYR A 48 6.66 2.56 7.49
C TYR A 48 7.14 4.02 7.44
N GLY A 49 6.71 4.83 8.42
CA GLY A 49 7.12 6.23 8.50
C GLY A 49 6.23 7.20 7.74
N HIS A 50 5.18 6.73 7.09
CA HIS A 50 4.22 7.58 6.40
C HIS A 50 2.91 7.64 7.17
N GLN A 51 2.23 8.78 7.09
CA GLN A 51 1.01 8.99 7.86
C GLN A 51 -0.22 8.60 7.05
N LEU A 52 -0.97 7.63 7.56
CA LEU A 52 -2.32 7.36 7.09
C LEU A 52 -3.29 7.86 8.15
N VAL A 53 -4.45 8.39 7.72
CA VAL A 53 -5.50 8.77 8.64
C VAL A 53 -6.80 8.10 8.19
N ALA A 54 -7.29 7.18 9.02
CA ALA A 54 -8.58 6.54 8.79
C ALA A 54 -9.67 7.44 9.34
N HIS A 55 -10.62 7.82 8.51
CA HIS A 55 -11.75 8.65 8.90
C HIS A 55 -13.05 7.87 8.81
N ILE A 56 -13.84 7.88 9.89
CA ILE A 56 -15.17 7.29 9.87
C ILE A 56 -16.04 8.05 8.89
N THR A 57 -16.68 7.34 7.98
CA THR A 57 -17.64 7.93 7.05
C THR A 57 -19.03 7.37 7.29
N LYS A 58 -20.05 8.20 7.04
CA LYS A 58 -21.45 7.79 7.01
C LYS A 58 -21.92 7.54 5.57
N GLU A 59 -21.09 7.87 4.59
CA GLU A 59 -21.42 7.61 3.20
C GLU A 59 -21.31 6.11 2.93
N PRO A 60 -22.22 5.56 2.09
CA PRO A 60 -22.14 4.15 1.73
C PRO A 60 -20.81 3.85 1.04
N LEU A 61 -20.15 2.77 1.46
CA LEU A 61 -18.92 2.30 0.83
C LEU A 61 -19.29 1.18 -0.14
N SER A 62 -18.61 1.16 -1.28
CA SER A 62 -18.79 0.09 -2.26
C SER A 62 -17.44 -0.32 -2.81
N PRO A 63 -17.26 -1.61 -3.14
CA PRO A 63 -16.00 -2.06 -3.70
C PRO A 63 -15.79 -1.51 -5.09
N GLN A 64 -14.52 -1.22 -5.40
CA GLN A 64 -14.12 -0.93 -6.76
C GLN A 64 -14.12 -2.26 -7.53
N ARG A 65 -14.50 -2.22 -8.81
CA ARG A 65 -14.61 -3.45 -9.60
C ARG A 65 -13.27 -4.17 -9.75
N GLY A 66 -12.20 -3.43 -10.02
CA GLY A 66 -10.86 -3.96 -10.16
C GLY A 66 -9.87 -3.15 -9.34
N ILE A 67 -8.59 -3.39 -9.58
CA ILE A 67 -7.54 -2.67 -8.86
C ILE A 67 -7.34 -1.24 -9.38
N TYR A 68 -7.88 -0.94 -10.55
CA TYR A 68 -7.81 0.40 -11.14
C TYR A 68 -9.16 1.08 -11.07
N PRO A 69 -9.21 2.42 -11.01
CA PRO A 69 -8.09 3.35 -11.09
C PRO A 69 -7.47 3.71 -9.74
N ARG A 70 -8.00 3.24 -8.61
CA ARG A 70 -7.61 3.78 -7.31
C ARG A 70 -7.09 2.68 -6.39
N HIS A 71 -5.87 2.87 -5.93
CA HIS A 71 -5.26 2.13 -4.82
C HIS A 71 -4.07 2.94 -4.31
N PHE A 72 -3.54 2.57 -3.17
CA PHE A 72 -2.36 3.20 -2.60
C PHE A 72 -1.47 2.12 -1.99
N GLY A 73 -0.27 2.49 -1.61
CA GLY A 73 0.62 1.54 -0.96
C GLY A 73 2.05 2.04 -0.91
N LEU A 74 2.97 1.10 -0.98
CA LEU A 74 4.39 1.40 -0.84
C LEU A 74 5.20 0.71 -1.93
N ILE A 75 6.29 1.36 -2.31
CA ILE A 75 7.35 0.75 -3.08
C ILE A 75 8.50 0.54 -2.11
N PHE A 76 8.87 -0.71 -1.87
CA PHE A 76 10.02 -1.03 -1.04
C PHE A 76 11.28 -0.89 -1.86
N THR A 77 12.34 -0.36 -1.24
CA THR A 77 13.64 -0.22 -1.90
C THR A 77 14.57 -1.40 -1.64
N VAL A 78 14.16 -2.28 -0.70
CA VAL A 78 14.89 -3.50 -0.35
C VAL A 78 13.95 -4.68 -0.50
N GLU A 79 14.35 -5.67 -1.30
CA GLU A 79 13.48 -6.81 -1.61
C GLU A 79 13.05 -7.57 -0.36
N SER A 80 13.96 -7.75 0.60
CA SER A 80 13.64 -8.48 1.82
C SER A 80 12.57 -7.81 2.66
N ASP A 81 12.42 -6.48 2.56
CA ASP A 81 11.36 -5.78 3.25
C ASP A 81 9.99 -6.08 2.64
N TRP A 82 9.94 -6.15 1.31
CA TRP A 82 8.74 -6.56 0.59
C TRP A 82 8.35 -7.99 0.95
N GLU A 83 9.34 -8.90 0.97
CA GLU A 83 9.10 -10.29 1.33
C GLU A 83 8.61 -10.44 2.76
N SER A 84 9.15 -9.63 3.68
CA SER A 84 8.75 -9.67 5.09
C SER A 84 7.29 -9.22 5.26
N LEU A 85 6.87 -8.18 4.56
CA LEU A 85 5.48 -7.76 4.63
C LEU A 85 4.55 -8.79 4.01
N LEU A 86 4.95 -9.38 2.88
CA LEU A 86 4.17 -10.44 2.25
C LEU A 86 3.96 -11.62 3.20
N ALA A 87 5.04 -12.07 3.85
CA ALA A 87 4.97 -13.17 4.80
C ALA A 87 4.04 -12.85 5.97
N LYS A 88 4.11 -11.62 6.49
CA LYS A 88 3.23 -11.16 7.57
C LYS A 88 1.77 -11.17 7.13
N ALA A 89 1.49 -10.66 5.94
CA ALA A 89 0.12 -10.61 5.42
C ALA A 89 -0.45 -12.02 5.24
N GLN A 90 0.37 -12.95 4.76
CA GLN A 90 -0.03 -14.35 4.61
C GLN A 90 -0.27 -15.01 5.97
N GLN A 91 0.66 -14.82 6.91
CA GLN A 91 0.56 -15.40 8.25
C GLN A 91 -0.67 -14.89 8.99
N ARG A 92 -1.01 -13.62 8.81
CA ARG A 92 -2.15 -12.99 9.47
C ARG A 92 -3.44 -13.12 8.67
N GLN A 93 -3.40 -13.84 7.57
CA GLN A 93 -4.57 -14.15 6.74
C GLN A 93 -5.32 -12.90 6.29
N LEU A 94 -4.58 -11.87 5.90
CA LEU A 94 -5.17 -10.67 5.32
C LEU A 94 -5.75 -11.01 3.95
N LEU A 95 -6.77 -10.27 3.55
CA LEU A 95 -7.43 -10.51 2.27
C LEU A 95 -6.57 -10.00 1.12
N PHE A 96 -6.11 -10.92 0.28
CA PHE A 96 -5.38 -10.57 -0.95
C PHE A 96 -6.39 -10.31 -2.05
N ARG A 97 -6.34 -9.11 -2.60
CA ARG A 97 -7.12 -8.80 -3.79
C ARG A 97 -6.46 -9.37 -5.02
N GLU A 98 -5.13 -9.35 -5.06
CA GLU A 98 -4.33 -10.07 -6.04
C GLU A 98 -3.14 -10.70 -5.33
N GLU A 99 -2.94 -11.98 -5.61
CA GLU A 99 -1.82 -12.74 -5.05
C GLU A 99 -0.49 -12.22 -5.58
N PRO A 100 0.62 -12.50 -4.86
CA PRO A 100 1.94 -12.05 -5.30
C PRO A 100 2.22 -12.50 -6.73
N LYS A 101 2.75 -11.58 -7.53
CA LYS A 101 3.12 -11.88 -8.91
C LYS A 101 4.29 -11.01 -9.35
N TYR A 102 4.93 -11.46 -10.41
CA TYR A 102 5.99 -10.71 -11.08
C TYR A 102 5.45 -10.18 -12.39
N ARG A 103 5.82 -8.92 -12.70
CA ARG A 103 5.47 -8.28 -13.97
C ARG A 103 6.73 -7.99 -14.76
N PHE A 104 6.65 -8.14 -16.09
CA PHE A 104 7.70 -7.77 -17.04
C PHE A 104 9.04 -8.42 -16.72
N VAL A 105 9.00 -9.71 -16.35
CA VAL A 105 10.17 -10.49 -15.95
C VAL A 105 11.23 -10.47 -17.08
N GLY A 106 12.48 -10.21 -16.68
CA GLY A 106 13.60 -10.14 -17.61
C GLY A 106 13.75 -8.82 -18.32
N SER A 107 12.82 -7.88 -18.12
CA SER A 107 12.88 -6.55 -18.73
C SER A 107 13.37 -5.50 -17.73
N PRO A 108 13.75 -4.32 -18.19
CA PRO A 108 14.10 -3.22 -17.28
C PRO A 108 12.95 -2.78 -16.37
N LEU A 109 11.70 -3.16 -16.67
CA LEU A 109 10.53 -2.81 -15.88
C LEU A 109 10.15 -3.88 -14.86
N GLU A 110 10.92 -4.95 -14.74
CA GLU A 110 10.60 -6.06 -13.85
C GLU A 110 10.34 -5.58 -12.43
N HIS A 111 9.21 -6.01 -11.88
CA HIS A 111 8.88 -5.78 -10.47
C HIS A 111 7.96 -6.88 -9.95
N CYS A 112 7.89 -6.99 -8.64
CA CYS A 112 6.93 -7.88 -8.00
C CYS A 112 5.93 -7.05 -7.21
N THR A 113 4.73 -7.61 -7.02
CA THR A 113 3.63 -6.89 -6.41
C THR A 113 2.63 -7.85 -5.78
N PHE A 114 1.91 -7.36 -4.78
CA PHE A 114 0.67 -7.98 -4.33
C PHE A 114 -0.29 -6.89 -3.88
N PHE A 115 -1.58 -7.22 -3.88
CA PHE A 115 -2.63 -6.28 -3.47
C PHE A 115 -3.40 -6.85 -2.28
N LEU A 116 -3.65 -5.99 -1.30
CA LEU A 116 -4.52 -6.30 -0.17
C LEU A 116 -5.78 -5.45 -0.24
N GLU A 117 -6.83 -5.93 0.41
CA GLU A 117 -8.08 -5.18 0.55
C GLU A 117 -8.44 -5.14 2.03
N ASP A 118 -8.72 -3.93 2.55
CA ASP A 118 -9.14 -3.79 3.93
C ASP A 118 -10.65 -4.07 4.08
N PRO A 119 -11.20 -4.11 5.31
CA PRO A 119 -12.64 -4.39 5.49
C PRO A 119 -13.57 -3.34 4.90
N PHE A 120 -13.03 -2.22 4.43
CA PHE A 120 -13.82 -1.08 3.95
C PHE A 120 -13.59 -0.83 2.45
N TYR A 121 -13.08 -1.82 1.74
CA TYR A 121 -12.82 -1.81 0.29
C TYR A 121 -11.68 -0.88 -0.14
N ASN A 122 -10.84 -0.45 0.79
CA ASN A 122 -9.61 0.26 0.41
C ASN A 122 -8.60 -0.76 -0.11
N LEU A 123 -8.02 -0.47 -1.28
CA LEU A 123 -7.07 -1.35 -1.94
C LEU A 123 -5.66 -0.83 -1.74
N MET A 124 -4.73 -1.73 -1.46
CA MET A 124 -3.33 -1.38 -1.25
C MET A 124 -2.45 -2.25 -2.13
N GLU A 125 -1.44 -1.64 -2.73
CA GLU A 125 -0.44 -2.34 -3.51
C GLU A 125 0.93 -2.18 -2.85
N PHE A 126 1.69 -3.27 -2.77
CA PHE A 126 3.04 -3.27 -2.23
C PHE A 126 3.98 -3.85 -3.29
N LYS A 127 4.99 -3.04 -3.68
CA LYS A 127 5.85 -3.35 -4.82
C LYS A 127 7.32 -3.30 -4.46
N TYR A 128 8.10 -4.07 -5.22
CA TYR A 128 9.54 -3.93 -5.26
C TYR A 128 9.99 -4.00 -6.71
N TYR A 129 10.73 -2.99 -7.17
CA TYR A 129 11.29 -2.95 -8.52
C TYR A 129 12.71 -3.52 -8.52
N ARG A 130 12.96 -4.47 -9.45
CA ARG A 130 14.29 -5.06 -9.61
C ARG A 130 15.32 -4.00 -9.96
N HIS A 131 14.93 -3.01 -10.78
CA HIS A 131 15.77 -1.92 -11.23
C HIS A 131 15.16 -0.60 -10.78
N ALA A 132 15.89 0.17 -9.97
CA ALA A 132 15.38 1.40 -9.39
C ALA A 132 14.92 2.40 -10.45
N GLU A 133 15.54 2.38 -11.64
CA GLU A 133 15.17 3.27 -12.73
C GLU A 133 13.73 3.10 -13.18
N ALA A 134 13.15 1.92 -12.96
CA ALA A 134 11.77 1.64 -13.38
C ALA A 134 10.74 2.35 -12.51
N ILE A 135 11.13 2.86 -11.34
CA ILE A 135 10.17 3.53 -10.45
C ILE A 135 9.63 4.79 -11.12
N PHE A 136 10.49 5.61 -11.69
CA PHE A 136 10.11 6.89 -12.30
C PHE A 136 10.53 7.02 -13.76
N GLY A 137 11.50 6.24 -14.18
CA GLY A 137 12.17 6.43 -15.47
C GLY A 137 11.73 5.43 -16.54
N ASN A 138 12.67 5.10 -17.41
CA ASN A 138 12.45 4.17 -18.53
C ASN A 138 11.32 4.63 -19.44
N LYS A 139 11.35 5.91 -19.80
CA LYS A 139 10.28 6.57 -20.56
C LYS A 139 10.05 5.98 -21.95
N GLN A 140 11.01 5.21 -22.47
CA GLN A 140 10.87 4.53 -23.76
C GLN A 140 9.86 3.39 -23.71
N TYR A 141 9.49 2.93 -22.51
CA TYR A 141 8.48 1.91 -22.33
C TYR A 141 7.11 2.55 -22.01
N ALA A 142 6.05 1.99 -22.58
CA ALA A 142 4.70 2.51 -22.37
C ALA A 142 3.90 1.76 -21.33
N SER A 143 4.52 0.79 -20.62
CA SER A 143 3.81 -0.09 -19.69
C SER A 143 3.75 0.50 -18.29
N ILE A 144 2.55 0.55 -17.73
CA ILE A 144 2.30 0.94 -16.34
C ILE A 144 1.33 -0.08 -15.76
N GLY A 145 1.73 -0.74 -14.65
CA GLY A 145 0.92 -1.76 -14.02
C GLY A 145 0.67 -2.95 -14.94
N ASP A 146 -0.54 -3.46 -14.93
CA ASP A 146 -0.94 -4.52 -15.86
C ASP A 146 -1.31 -3.95 -17.22
N SER A 147 -1.16 -4.75 -18.26
CA SER A 147 -1.67 -4.38 -19.58
C SER A 147 -3.21 -4.32 -19.53
N ARG A 148 -3.77 -3.27 -20.08
CA ARG A 148 -5.23 -3.07 -20.11
C ARG A 148 -5.71 -2.85 -21.52
#